data_c55e11f4ec0742b15f75ee3a13036fa4
#
_entry.id   c55e11f4ec0742b15f75ee3a13036fa4
#
_cell.length_a   1.000
_cell.length_b   1.000
_cell.length_c   1.000
_cell.angle_alpha   90.00
_cell.angle_beta   90.00
_cell.angle_gamma   90.00
#
_symmetry.space_group_name_H-M   'P 1'
#
loop_
_entity.id
_entity.type
_entity.pdbx_description
1 polymer ?
#
loop_
_entity_poly.entity_id
_entity_poly.type
_entity_poly.pdbx_seq_one_letter_code
_entity_poly.pdbx_strand_id
1 'polypeptide(L)'
;MNIMPNPDVVKTIASSGKYNVLPVSCEILSDFTTPIEAMKILKNVSTHCYMLESAQANETWGRYTFLGFDPKMEITCLDGEMKIGNLTVQTDNPSAYLRQILADYKSPRFEYLPSFTGGLVGYFSYDYLGYSEPTVKCDVEDSEAFKDVDLMLFDKVIAFDHLKQKIVLIVNMPLDDLAVGYNKAAMELKQLVDLLRHGAKKNEPSGKLMGAVTPLFEKEQFCEMVDKAKHYIREGDIFQIVLSNRLAAPFEGSLLNTYRILRTINPSPYMFYFSGTDVEVAGASPETLVKLENGVLHTFPLAGTRPRGRTDAEDRALEAELLADKKELAEHNMLVDLGRNDIGKISKFGTVQVEKFHTIERFSHVMHIGSTVRGEIRADKDALDAIEAVLPAGTLSGAPKLRACQLIGELENNKRGIYGGTIGYIDFTGNMDTCIAIRIVYKKNGKVFVRSGAGIVADSVPENEFEECLNKAKSSLKALELAQEEV
;
A
#
# COMPACT_ATOMS: atom_id res chain seq x y z
N MET A 1 -29.45 15.53 10.45
CA MET A 1 -28.08 15.02 10.40
C MET A 1 -27.45 15.32 11.77
N ASN A 2 -27.01 14.30 12.48
CA ASN A 2 -26.30 14.46 13.75
C ASN A 2 -24.82 14.66 13.46
N ILE A 3 -24.25 15.79 13.89
CA ILE A 3 -22.83 16.15 13.66
C ILE A 3 -22.08 15.97 14.98
N MET A 4 -20.96 15.24 14.91
CA MET A 4 -20.10 14.93 16.05
C MET A 4 -18.64 15.38 15.76
N PRO A 5 -17.89 15.83 16.77
CA PRO A 5 -18.37 16.15 18.11
C PRO A 5 -19.20 17.46 18.12
N ASN A 6 -19.91 17.72 19.21
CA ASN A 6 -20.64 18.96 19.36
C ASN A 6 -19.68 20.17 19.57
N PRO A 7 -20.15 21.43 19.37
CA PRO A 7 -19.29 22.62 19.47
C PRO A 7 -18.57 22.81 20.82
N ASP A 8 -19.17 22.36 21.92
CA ASP A 8 -18.56 22.52 23.25
C ASP A 8 -17.37 21.57 23.46
N VAL A 9 -17.45 20.34 22.94
CA VAL A 9 -16.31 19.41 22.89
C VAL A 9 -15.20 19.97 22.00
N VAL A 10 -15.55 20.55 20.85
CA VAL A 10 -14.58 21.21 19.96
C VAL A 10 -13.82 22.31 20.68
N LYS A 11 -14.53 23.21 21.40
CA LYS A 11 -13.91 24.29 22.19
C LYS A 11 -12.94 23.73 23.25
N THR A 12 -13.36 22.67 23.94
CA THR A 12 -12.55 22.03 25.00
C THR A 12 -11.25 21.48 24.42
N ILE A 13 -11.31 20.80 23.28
CA ILE A 13 -10.13 20.22 22.61
C ILE A 13 -9.22 21.34 22.08
N ALA A 14 -9.78 22.34 21.43
CA ALA A 14 -9.02 23.47 20.89
C ALA A 14 -8.27 24.23 22.00
N SER A 15 -8.90 24.42 23.18
CA SER A 15 -8.27 25.08 24.34
C SER A 15 -7.03 24.34 24.86
N SER A 16 -6.83 23.07 24.51
CA SER A 16 -5.63 22.33 24.89
C SER A 16 -4.36 22.77 24.15
N GLY A 17 -4.50 23.41 23.00
CA GLY A 17 -3.39 23.83 22.13
C GLY A 17 -2.54 22.68 21.57
N LYS A 18 -3.05 21.44 21.64
CA LYS A 18 -2.28 20.23 21.24
C LYS A 18 -2.47 19.86 19.78
N TYR A 19 -3.53 20.35 19.13
CA TYR A 19 -3.97 19.94 17.81
C TYR A 19 -4.20 21.16 16.92
N ASN A 20 -4.06 20.98 15.62
CA ASN A 20 -4.24 22.02 14.61
C ASN A 20 -5.53 21.83 13.81
N VAL A 21 -5.97 20.57 13.68
CA VAL A 21 -7.23 20.21 13.03
C VAL A 21 -8.06 19.28 13.93
N LEU A 22 -9.35 19.16 13.63
CA LEU A 22 -10.25 18.27 14.35
C LEU A 22 -11.24 17.63 13.38
N PRO A 23 -11.43 16.28 13.38
CA PRO A 23 -12.40 15.61 12.54
C PRO A 23 -13.83 15.88 13.05
N VAL A 24 -14.64 16.48 12.18
CA VAL A 24 -16.09 16.63 12.36
C VAL A 24 -16.76 15.62 11.44
N SER A 25 -17.74 14.89 11.95
CA SER A 25 -18.33 13.76 11.25
C SER A 25 -19.84 13.69 11.34
N CYS A 26 -20.44 12.99 10.40
CA CYS A 26 -21.81 12.51 10.48
C CYS A 26 -21.94 11.10 9.92
N GLU A 27 -22.99 10.39 10.33
CA GLU A 27 -23.31 9.05 9.82
C GLU A 27 -24.60 9.09 9.00
N ILE A 28 -24.63 8.33 7.91
CA ILE A 28 -25.82 8.05 7.09
C ILE A 28 -25.93 6.56 6.82
N LEU A 29 -27.10 6.05 6.46
CA LEU A 29 -27.26 4.64 6.05
C LEU A 29 -26.57 4.41 4.70
N SER A 30 -26.02 3.22 4.49
CA SER A 30 -25.30 2.84 3.26
C SER A 30 -26.15 2.08 2.24
N ASP A 31 -27.46 1.94 2.50
CA ASP A 31 -28.39 1.11 1.73
C ASP A 31 -28.73 1.65 0.31
N PHE A 32 -28.27 2.84 -0.04
CA PHE A 32 -28.55 3.49 -1.33
C PHE A 32 -27.39 3.48 -2.32
N THR A 33 -26.17 3.10 -1.91
CA THR A 33 -24.97 3.10 -2.78
C THR A 33 -23.92 2.09 -2.32
N THR A 34 -23.02 1.75 -3.21
CA THR A 34 -21.84 0.91 -2.92
C THR A 34 -20.54 1.72 -3.03
N PRO A 35 -19.42 1.28 -2.46
CA PRO A 35 -18.14 1.96 -2.63
C PRO A 35 -17.75 2.21 -4.10
N ILE A 36 -18.00 1.25 -5.00
CA ILE A 36 -17.73 1.40 -6.45
C ILE A 36 -18.60 2.47 -7.07
N GLU A 37 -19.90 2.48 -6.76
CA GLU A 37 -20.81 3.51 -7.28
C GLU A 37 -20.48 4.90 -6.74
N ALA A 38 -20.10 5.00 -5.46
CA ALA A 38 -19.57 6.23 -4.88
C ALA A 38 -18.30 6.68 -5.61
N MET A 39 -17.35 5.77 -5.88
CA MET A 39 -16.13 6.10 -6.62
C MET A 39 -16.42 6.67 -8.00
N LYS A 40 -17.39 6.11 -8.75
CA LYS A 40 -17.82 6.68 -10.06
C LYS A 40 -18.35 8.11 -9.93
N ILE A 41 -19.04 8.44 -8.84
CA ILE A 41 -19.51 9.80 -8.54
C ILE A 41 -18.30 10.71 -8.24
N LEU A 42 -17.38 10.27 -7.38
CA LEU A 42 -16.20 11.04 -7.00
C LEU A 42 -15.28 11.33 -8.19
N LYS A 43 -15.09 10.37 -9.08
CA LYS A 43 -14.31 10.53 -10.32
C LYS A 43 -14.94 11.51 -11.31
N ASN A 44 -16.22 11.80 -11.19
CA ASN A 44 -16.87 12.82 -12.02
C ASN A 44 -16.55 14.25 -11.56
N VAL A 45 -16.17 14.43 -10.30
CA VAL A 45 -15.85 15.73 -9.70
C VAL A 45 -14.37 15.96 -9.42
N SER A 46 -13.56 14.88 -9.43
CA SER A 46 -12.12 14.96 -9.21
C SER A 46 -11.37 13.92 -10.02
N THR A 47 -10.20 14.28 -10.56
CA THR A 47 -9.25 13.34 -11.18
C THR A 47 -8.44 12.60 -10.13
N HIS A 48 -8.30 13.18 -8.94
CA HIS A 48 -7.55 12.62 -7.81
C HIS A 48 -8.52 11.94 -6.85
N CYS A 49 -8.55 10.63 -6.90
CA CYS A 49 -9.40 9.81 -6.05
C CYS A 49 -8.64 8.60 -5.52
N TYR A 50 -9.03 8.11 -4.35
CA TYR A 50 -8.57 6.82 -3.85
C TYR A 50 -9.72 5.99 -3.28
N MET A 51 -9.52 4.68 -3.28
CA MET A 51 -10.28 3.69 -2.52
C MET A 51 -9.30 2.71 -1.87
N LEU A 52 -9.44 2.53 -0.55
CA LEU A 52 -8.69 1.56 0.22
C LEU A 52 -9.68 0.64 0.92
N GLU A 53 -9.56 -0.65 0.72
CA GLU A 53 -10.44 -1.65 1.34
C GLU A 53 -9.69 -2.95 1.63
N SER A 54 -10.33 -3.86 2.34
CA SER A 54 -9.83 -5.22 2.55
C SER A 54 -10.90 -6.22 2.15
N ALA A 55 -10.50 -7.27 1.48
CA ALA A 55 -11.40 -8.39 1.13
C ALA A 55 -11.59 -9.39 2.28
N GLN A 56 -10.84 -9.26 3.37
CA GLN A 56 -11.00 -10.11 4.55
C GLN A 56 -12.17 -9.62 5.41
N ALA A 57 -13.26 -10.37 5.40
CA ALA A 57 -14.45 -10.09 6.19
C ALA A 57 -14.25 -10.52 7.67
N ASN A 58 -13.46 -9.79 8.44
CA ASN A 58 -13.39 -9.93 9.87
C ASN A 58 -13.54 -8.56 10.58
N GLU A 59 -13.83 -8.55 11.88
CA GLU A 59 -14.12 -7.32 12.63
C GLU A 59 -12.96 -6.31 12.69
N THR A 60 -11.73 -6.76 12.45
CA THR A 60 -10.51 -5.96 12.53
C THR A 60 -9.96 -5.55 11.17
N TRP A 61 -10.05 -6.44 10.18
CA TRP A 61 -9.60 -6.23 8.81
C TRP A 61 -10.83 -6.27 7.91
N GLY A 62 -11.05 -5.37 7.04
CA GLY A 62 -12.19 -5.39 6.12
C GLY A 62 -13.49 -4.79 6.64
N ARG A 63 -13.48 -4.20 7.84
CA ARG A 63 -14.64 -3.49 8.35
C ARG A 63 -14.96 -2.24 7.54
N TYR A 64 -13.92 -1.54 7.06
CA TYR A 64 -14.10 -0.26 6.39
C TYR A 64 -13.60 -0.31 4.94
N THR A 65 -14.32 0.40 4.07
CA THR A 65 -13.80 0.90 2.79
C THR A 65 -13.66 2.41 2.89
N PHE A 66 -12.45 2.91 2.69
CA PHE A 66 -12.15 4.35 2.70
C PHE A 66 -12.10 4.90 1.28
N LEU A 67 -12.76 6.03 1.05
CA LEU A 67 -12.69 6.79 -0.20
C LEU A 67 -12.33 8.24 0.10
N GLY A 68 -11.59 8.84 -0.82
CA GLY A 68 -11.34 10.26 -0.83
C GLY A 68 -11.20 10.80 -2.25
N PHE A 69 -11.36 12.10 -2.35
CA PHE A 69 -11.30 12.86 -3.60
C PHE A 69 -10.94 14.31 -3.32
N ASP A 70 -10.49 15.02 -4.34
CA ASP A 70 -10.18 16.45 -4.26
C ASP A 70 -9.22 16.75 -3.10
N PRO A 71 -7.96 16.27 -3.18
CA PRO A 71 -6.96 16.47 -2.12
C PRO A 71 -6.62 17.95 -1.96
N LYS A 72 -6.22 18.36 -0.76
CA LYS A 72 -5.73 19.71 -0.47
C LYS A 72 -4.44 20.02 -1.23
N MET A 73 -3.61 19.01 -1.42
CA MET A 73 -2.37 19.11 -2.18
C MET A 73 -1.91 17.74 -2.65
N GLU A 74 -1.21 17.73 -3.76
CA GLU A 74 -0.39 16.61 -4.22
C GLU A 74 1.07 16.87 -3.82
N ILE A 75 1.74 15.83 -3.35
CA ILE A 75 3.13 15.88 -2.88
C ILE A 75 3.89 14.81 -3.64
N THR A 76 4.82 15.22 -4.48
CA THR A 76 5.61 14.29 -5.30
C THR A 76 7.10 14.54 -5.11
N CYS A 77 7.92 13.49 -5.25
CA CYS A 77 9.36 13.59 -5.30
C CYS A 77 9.91 12.68 -6.39
N LEU A 78 10.82 13.19 -7.20
CA LEU A 78 11.55 12.42 -8.21
C LEU A 78 12.99 12.91 -8.23
N ASP A 79 13.95 12.02 -7.96
CA ASP A 79 15.38 12.31 -7.96
C ASP A 79 15.75 13.57 -7.14
N GLY A 80 15.06 13.74 -5.99
CA GLY A 80 15.27 14.87 -5.08
C GLY A 80 14.51 16.14 -5.44
N GLU A 81 13.92 16.26 -6.62
CA GLU A 81 12.99 17.35 -6.92
C GLU A 81 11.64 17.05 -6.27
N MET A 82 11.35 17.75 -5.18
CA MET A 82 10.09 17.60 -4.44
C MET A 82 9.13 18.73 -4.77
N LYS A 83 7.89 18.38 -5.11
CA LYS A 83 6.78 19.31 -5.37
C LYS A 83 5.72 19.15 -4.27
N ILE A 84 5.35 20.27 -3.66
CA ILE A 84 4.35 20.36 -2.59
C ILE A 84 3.32 21.40 -3.03
N GLY A 85 2.23 20.97 -3.66
CA GLY A 85 1.33 21.87 -4.35
C GLY A 85 2.08 22.73 -5.39
N ASN A 86 2.15 24.04 -5.17
CA ASN A 86 2.85 24.99 -6.06
C ASN A 86 4.34 25.23 -5.70
N LEU A 87 4.83 24.65 -4.61
CA LEU A 87 6.22 24.80 -4.17
C LEU A 87 7.05 23.68 -4.78
N THR A 88 8.22 24.04 -5.35
CA THR A 88 9.23 23.07 -5.79
C THR A 88 10.51 23.29 -5.02
N VAL A 89 11.09 22.26 -4.46
CA VAL A 89 12.34 22.30 -3.70
C VAL A 89 13.23 21.12 -4.09
N GLN A 90 14.55 21.30 -4.00
CA GLN A 90 15.51 20.22 -4.13
C GLN A 90 15.87 19.71 -2.74
N THR A 91 15.76 18.42 -2.49
CA THR A 91 16.04 17.82 -1.19
C THR A 91 16.58 16.41 -1.30
N ASP A 92 17.44 16.05 -0.39
CA ASP A 92 17.90 14.68 -0.13
C ASP A 92 17.14 14.01 1.04
N ASN A 93 16.19 14.75 1.64
CA ASN A 93 15.38 14.28 2.76
C ASN A 93 13.90 14.67 2.61
N PRO A 94 13.14 13.98 1.75
CA PRO A 94 11.71 14.23 1.56
C PRO A 94 10.89 14.10 2.85
N SER A 95 11.26 13.17 3.75
CA SER A 95 10.58 12.95 5.04
C SER A 95 10.53 14.21 5.91
N ALA A 96 11.54 15.08 5.85
CA ALA A 96 11.54 16.31 6.64
C ALA A 96 10.35 17.22 6.29
N TYR A 97 10.04 17.35 5.00
CA TYR A 97 8.90 18.13 4.51
C TYR A 97 7.57 17.43 4.83
N LEU A 98 7.51 16.12 4.68
CA LEU A 98 6.30 15.36 5.03
C LEU A 98 5.97 15.47 6.52
N ARG A 99 6.99 15.44 7.40
CA ARG A 99 6.82 15.66 8.85
C ARG A 99 6.24 17.03 9.15
N GLN A 100 6.73 18.08 8.46
CA GLN A 100 6.19 19.43 8.63
C GLN A 100 4.72 19.49 8.23
N ILE A 101 4.36 18.92 7.08
CA ILE A 101 2.96 18.86 6.62
C ILE A 101 2.08 18.11 7.63
N LEU A 102 2.51 16.94 8.11
CA LEU A 102 1.74 16.17 9.10
C LEU A 102 1.61 16.91 10.43
N ALA A 103 2.63 17.67 10.84
CA ALA A 103 2.59 18.49 12.05
C ALA A 103 1.53 19.61 11.94
N ASP A 104 1.38 20.23 10.75
CA ASP A 104 0.38 21.26 10.50
C ASP A 104 -1.07 20.72 10.52
N TYR A 105 -1.24 19.41 10.36
CA TYR A 105 -2.55 18.72 10.40
C TYR A 105 -2.74 17.80 11.61
N LYS A 106 -1.96 18.00 12.68
CA LYS A 106 -2.08 17.16 13.89
C LYS A 106 -3.50 17.16 14.46
N SER A 107 -4.08 15.96 14.61
CA SER A 107 -5.50 15.72 14.95
C SER A 107 -5.66 14.85 16.19
N PRO A 108 -6.73 15.05 17.00
CA PRO A 108 -7.11 14.13 18.07
C PRO A 108 -7.73 12.86 17.50
N ARG A 109 -7.57 11.74 18.20
CA ARG A 109 -8.28 10.50 17.94
C ARG A 109 -9.60 10.45 18.69
N PHE A 110 -10.64 9.94 18.03
CA PHE A 110 -11.93 9.60 18.63
C PHE A 110 -12.22 8.11 18.42
N GLU A 111 -12.55 7.38 19.49
CA GLU A 111 -12.84 5.94 19.44
C GLU A 111 -14.07 5.58 18.61
N TYR A 112 -15.01 6.51 18.44
CA TYR A 112 -16.22 6.29 17.63
C TYR A 112 -15.95 6.46 16.11
N LEU A 113 -14.81 7.01 15.71
CA LEU A 113 -14.41 7.17 14.32
C LEU A 113 -13.57 5.96 13.84
N PRO A 114 -13.53 5.72 12.52
CA PRO A 114 -12.67 4.71 11.95
C PRO A 114 -11.19 5.01 12.17
N SER A 115 -10.31 4.04 11.87
CA SER A 115 -8.86 4.16 12.06
C SER A 115 -8.22 5.23 11.18
N PHE A 116 -8.82 5.56 10.04
CA PHE A 116 -8.37 6.61 9.13
C PHE A 116 -9.41 7.73 9.06
N THR A 117 -9.01 8.95 9.42
CA THR A 117 -9.87 10.12 9.51
C THR A 117 -9.45 11.27 8.60
N GLY A 118 -8.30 11.15 7.96
CA GLY A 118 -7.65 12.10 7.07
C GLY A 118 -6.14 11.99 7.17
N GLY A 119 -5.43 12.34 6.12
CA GLY A 119 -3.98 12.19 6.08
C GLY A 119 -3.41 12.13 4.69
N LEU A 120 -2.22 11.59 4.59
CA LEU A 120 -1.51 11.33 3.35
C LEU A 120 -1.90 9.94 2.83
N VAL A 121 -2.28 9.86 1.56
CA VAL A 121 -2.59 8.60 0.85
C VAL A 121 -1.80 8.56 -0.45
N GLY A 122 -1.21 7.42 -0.77
CA GLY A 122 -0.44 7.21 -2.00
C GLY A 122 0.66 6.17 -1.82
N TYR A 123 1.83 6.42 -2.39
CA TYR A 123 2.93 5.47 -2.33
C TYR A 123 4.30 6.10 -2.08
N PHE A 124 5.19 5.30 -1.51
CA PHE A 124 6.65 5.44 -1.59
C PHE A 124 7.18 4.33 -2.49
N SER A 125 8.00 4.67 -3.46
CA SER A 125 8.56 3.69 -4.39
C SER A 125 9.58 2.76 -3.70
N TYR A 126 9.95 1.66 -4.37
CA TYR A 126 11.10 0.86 -3.98
C TYR A 126 12.38 1.70 -3.92
N ASP A 127 12.53 2.61 -4.88
CA ASP A 127 13.73 3.44 -5.06
C ASP A 127 13.87 4.55 -4.00
N TYR A 128 12.81 4.79 -3.19
CA TYR A 128 12.84 5.67 -2.03
C TYR A 128 13.91 5.25 -1.00
N LEU A 129 14.31 3.96 -0.99
CA LEU A 129 15.45 3.48 -0.20
C LEU A 129 16.71 4.35 -0.36
N GLY A 130 16.95 4.91 -1.54
CA GLY A 130 18.11 5.78 -1.81
C GLY A 130 18.19 7.04 -0.95
N TYR A 131 17.07 7.47 -0.33
CA TYR A 131 17.05 8.62 0.59
C TYR A 131 17.41 8.21 2.03
N SER A 132 16.98 7.03 2.47
CA SER A 132 17.28 6.52 3.82
C SER A 132 18.63 5.81 3.90
N GLU A 133 19.07 5.19 2.79
CA GLU A 133 20.31 4.40 2.70
C GLU A 133 21.12 4.81 1.45
N PRO A 134 21.81 5.96 1.47
CA PRO A 134 22.50 6.48 0.27
C PRO A 134 23.55 5.54 -0.32
N THR A 135 24.09 4.60 0.46
CA THR A 135 25.07 3.58 0.01
C THR A 135 24.47 2.55 -0.95
N VAL A 136 23.14 2.48 -1.05
CA VAL A 136 22.41 1.55 -1.92
C VAL A 136 21.93 2.26 -3.20
N LYS A 137 22.07 3.58 -3.28
CA LYS A 137 21.66 4.33 -4.47
C LYS A 137 22.46 3.87 -5.67
N CYS A 138 21.78 3.26 -6.64
CA CYS A 138 22.35 2.85 -7.93
C CYS A 138 21.94 3.87 -9.00
N ASP A 139 22.88 4.21 -9.88
CA ASP A 139 22.57 4.96 -11.10
C ASP A 139 22.06 3.96 -12.14
N VAL A 140 20.73 3.78 -12.16
CA VAL A 140 20.04 2.81 -13.02
C VAL A 140 19.09 3.51 -13.98
N GLU A 141 18.75 2.85 -15.07
CA GLU A 141 17.85 3.39 -16.09
C GLU A 141 16.45 3.69 -15.52
N ASP A 142 15.94 4.88 -15.82
CA ASP A 142 14.57 5.29 -15.50
C ASP A 142 13.84 5.79 -16.76
N SER A 143 13.30 4.86 -17.53
CA SER A 143 12.59 5.16 -18.78
C SER A 143 11.20 5.74 -18.59
N GLU A 144 10.59 5.56 -17.41
CA GLU A 144 9.17 5.90 -17.16
C GLU A 144 8.98 7.04 -16.16
N ALA A 145 10.02 7.45 -15.46
CA ALA A 145 10.04 8.53 -14.47
C ALA A 145 8.94 8.34 -13.39
N PHE A 146 8.85 7.14 -12.80
CA PHE A 146 7.99 6.93 -11.65
C PHE A 146 8.52 7.72 -10.45
N LYS A 147 7.61 8.45 -9.78
CA LYS A 147 7.96 9.21 -8.60
C LYS A 147 8.52 8.32 -7.49
N ASP A 148 9.49 8.83 -6.75
CA ASP A 148 10.00 8.18 -5.53
C ASP A 148 8.98 8.31 -4.40
N VAL A 149 8.24 9.44 -4.36
CA VAL A 149 7.11 9.71 -3.48
C VAL A 149 5.97 10.27 -4.32
N ASP A 150 4.77 9.74 -4.16
CA ASP A 150 3.55 10.29 -4.74
C ASP A 150 2.42 10.13 -3.72
N LEU A 151 2.14 11.22 -3.01
CA LEU A 151 1.19 11.29 -1.91
C LEU A 151 0.21 12.42 -2.14
N MET A 152 -1.01 12.21 -1.70
CA MET A 152 -2.08 13.19 -1.73
C MET A 152 -2.58 13.44 -0.30
N LEU A 153 -2.73 14.70 0.09
CA LEU A 153 -3.26 15.08 1.40
C LEU A 153 -4.78 15.25 1.33
N PHE A 154 -5.48 14.39 2.05
CA PHE A 154 -6.94 14.42 2.14
C PHE A 154 -7.40 14.86 3.53
N ASP A 155 -8.17 15.93 3.58
CA ASP A 155 -8.85 16.43 4.79
C ASP A 155 -10.31 15.96 4.90
N LYS A 156 -10.80 15.26 3.86
CA LYS A 156 -12.15 14.67 3.80
C LYS A 156 -12.02 13.17 3.56
N VAL A 157 -12.78 12.38 4.31
CA VAL A 157 -12.83 10.92 4.17
C VAL A 157 -14.28 10.43 4.17
N ILE A 158 -14.57 9.52 3.28
CA ILE A 158 -15.82 8.77 3.21
C ILE A 158 -15.50 7.33 3.62
N ALA A 159 -15.99 6.89 4.77
CA ALA A 159 -15.75 5.55 5.28
C ALA A 159 -17.05 4.72 5.28
N PHE A 160 -17.10 3.67 4.47
CA PHE A 160 -18.17 2.67 4.51
C PHE A 160 -17.89 1.70 5.66
N ASP A 161 -18.71 1.72 6.70
CA ASP A 161 -18.67 0.74 7.80
C ASP A 161 -19.58 -0.46 7.43
N HIS A 162 -18.95 -1.52 6.93
CA HIS A 162 -19.67 -2.72 6.50
C HIS A 162 -20.31 -3.49 7.65
N LEU A 163 -19.77 -3.37 8.86
CA LEU A 163 -20.34 -4.00 10.05
C LEU A 163 -21.63 -3.30 10.50
N LYS A 164 -21.62 -1.95 10.55
CA LYS A 164 -22.77 -1.15 10.98
C LYS A 164 -23.73 -0.78 9.85
N GLN A 165 -23.40 -1.11 8.60
CA GLN A 165 -24.16 -0.73 7.39
C GLN A 165 -24.42 0.79 7.32
N LYS A 166 -23.35 1.56 7.56
CA LYS A 166 -23.37 3.02 7.56
C LYS A 166 -22.22 3.58 6.71
N ILE A 167 -22.38 4.82 6.29
CA ILE A 167 -21.30 5.65 5.74
C ILE A 167 -21.00 6.72 6.78
N VAL A 168 -19.76 6.78 7.24
CA VAL A 168 -19.23 7.83 8.10
C VAL A 168 -18.55 8.87 7.21
N LEU A 169 -19.06 10.08 7.19
CA LEU A 169 -18.46 11.21 6.47
C LEU A 169 -17.66 12.04 7.46
N ILE A 170 -16.42 12.36 7.10
CA ILE A 170 -15.47 13.03 7.99
C ILE A 170 -14.90 14.24 7.23
N VAL A 171 -14.85 15.38 7.90
CA VAL A 171 -14.19 16.60 7.44
C VAL A 171 -13.30 17.11 8.56
N ASN A 172 -12.02 17.31 8.28
CA ASN A 172 -11.08 17.86 9.26
C ASN A 172 -11.12 19.39 9.23
N MET A 173 -11.67 19.99 10.28
CA MET A 173 -11.74 21.45 10.40
C MET A 173 -10.46 22.02 11.04
N PRO A 174 -9.94 23.17 10.57
CA PRO A 174 -8.89 23.91 11.27
C PRO A 174 -9.39 24.44 12.63
N LEU A 175 -8.50 24.58 13.60
CA LEU A 175 -8.82 25.04 14.96
C LEU A 175 -8.46 26.53 15.21
N ASP A 176 -8.09 27.29 14.20
CA ASP A 176 -7.76 28.71 14.24
C ASP A 176 -8.99 29.61 14.42
N ASP A 177 -10.11 29.31 13.77
CA ASP A 177 -11.42 29.96 13.95
C ASP A 177 -12.52 28.92 14.11
N LEU A 178 -12.88 28.64 15.37
CA LEU A 178 -13.78 27.54 15.70
C LEU A 178 -15.20 27.72 15.16
N ALA A 179 -15.73 28.94 15.16
CA ALA A 179 -17.10 29.21 14.73
C ALA A 179 -17.22 29.07 13.19
N VAL A 180 -16.32 29.67 12.46
CA VAL A 180 -16.26 29.59 11.00
C VAL A 180 -15.91 28.18 10.56
N GLY A 181 -14.90 27.56 11.16
CA GLY A 181 -14.44 26.22 10.85
C GLY A 181 -15.53 25.16 11.05
N TYR A 182 -16.24 25.20 12.19
CA TYR A 182 -17.32 24.24 12.46
C TYR A 182 -18.51 24.38 11.49
N ASN A 183 -18.92 25.63 11.22
CA ASN A 183 -20.01 25.87 10.26
C ASN A 183 -19.63 25.44 8.84
N LYS A 184 -18.39 25.69 8.42
CA LYS A 184 -17.85 25.25 7.13
C LYS A 184 -17.82 23.73 7.04
N ALA A 185 -17.30 23.05 8.05
CA ALA A 185 -17.27 21.57 8.09
C ALA A 185 -18.69 20.98 8.07
N ALA A 186 -19.64 21.57 8.81
CA ALA A 186 -21.05 21.14 8.77
C ALA A 186 -21.69 21.32 7.39
N MET A 187 -21.33 22.38 6.67
CA MET A 187 -21.80 22.61 5.28
C MET A 187 -21.16 21.62 4.31
N GLU A 188 -19.85 21.36 4.42
CA GLU A 188 -19.15 20.37 3.60
C GLU A 188 -19.71 18.96 3.81
N LEU A 189 -20.02 18.56 5.06
CA LEU A 189 -20.70 17.30 5.34
C LEU A 189 -22.05 17.17 4.64
N LYS A 190 -22.85 18.26 4.61
CA LYS A 190 -24.12 18.28 3.87
C LYS A 190 -23.91 18.13 2.36
N GLN A 191 -22.90 18.81 1.81
CA GLN A 191 -22.53 18.70 0.39
C GLN A 191 -22.06 17.28 0.04
N LEU A 192 -21.30 16.60 0.92
CA LEU A 192 -20.89 15.21 0.73
C LEU A 192 -22.11 14.27 0.72
N VAL A 193 -23.09 14.47 1.61
CA VAL A 193 -24.34 13.69 1.61
C VAL A 193 -25.08 13.88 0.30
N ASP A 194 -25.23 15.13 -0.15
CA ASP A 194 -25.92 15.45 -1.41
C ASP A 194 -25.19 14.87 -2.62
N LEU A 195 -23.87 15.01 -2.67
CA LEU A 195 -23.02 14.43 -3.71
C LEU A 195 -23.20 12.92 -3.82
N LEU A 196 -23.15 12.19 -2.71
CA LEU A 196 -23.32 10.73 -2.71
C LEU A 196 -24.73 10.29 -3.13
N ARG A 197 -25.75 11.08 -2.81
CA ARG A 197 -27.16 10.76 -3.15
C ARG A 197 -27.56 11.13 -4.57
N HIS A 198 -27.07 12.25 -5.07
CA HIS A 198 -27.57 12.87 -6.30
C HIS A 198 -26.49 13.15 -7.33
N GLY A 199 -25.20 12.93 -7.01
CA GLY A 199 -24.09 13.16 -7.92
C GLY A 199 -24.17 12.29 -9.17
N ALA A 200 -23.84 12.86 -10.31
CA ALA A 200 -23.76 12.14 -11.57
C ALA A 200 -22.55 11.20 -11.55
N LYS A 201 -22.73 9.99 -12.07
CA LYS A 201 -21.66 8.99 -12.20
C LYS A 201 -20.87 9.24 -13.47
N LYS A 202 -19.55 9.12 -13.38
CA LYS A 202 -18.68 9.16 -14.55
C LYS A 202 -18.68 7.79 -15.23
N ASN A 203 -19.06 7.77 -16.50
CA ASN A 203 -18.84 6.61 -17.36
C ASN A 203 -17.45 6.74 -17.97
N GLU A 204 -16.47 6.09 -17.37
CA GLU A 204 -15.14 6.00 -17.95
C GLU A 204 -15.09 4.84 -18.95
N PRO A 205 -14.39 5.01 -20.08
CA PRO A 205 -14.17 3.89 -20.98
C PRO A 205 -13.35 2.82 -20.28
N SER A 206 -13.75 1.57 -20.44
CA SER A 206 -12.97 0.42 -19.96
C SER A 206 -11.57 0.47 -20.52
N GLY A 207 -10.59 0.08 -19.70
CA GLY A 207 -9.22 0.01 -20.12
C GLY A 207 -9.02 -1.02 -21.24
N LYS A 208 -8.19 -0.67 -22.24
CA LYS A 208 -7.89 -1.55 -23.39
C LYS A 208 -6.39 -1.65 -23.62
N LEU A 209 -5.92 -2.89 -23.79
CA LEU A 209 -4.58 -3.15 -24.29
C LEU A 209 -4.56 -2.81 -25.79
N MET A 210 -3.66 -1.91 -26.19
CA MET A 210 -3.52 -1.43 -27.57
C MET A 210 -2.37 -2.14 -28.31
N GLY A 211 -1.77 -3.18 -27.71
CA GLY A 211 -0.68 -3.96 -28.29
C GLY A 211 -0.34 -5.15 -27.43
N ALA A 212 0.68 -5.89 -27.85
CA ALA A 212 1.19 -7.05 -27.12
C ALA A 212 1.81 -6.65 -25.80
N VAL A 213 1.69 -7.49 -24.79
CA VAL A 213 2.40 -7.38 -23.52
C VAL A 213 3.83 -7.86 -23.75
N THR A 214 4.82 -7.02 -23.45
CA THR A 214 6.24 -7.31 -23.63
C THR A 214 6.98 -7.30 -22.29
N PRO A 215 7.85 -8.28 -22.03
CA PRO A 215 8.69 -8.28 -20.85
C PRO A 215 9.86 -7.28 -20.99
N LEU A 216 10.36 -6.79 -19.84
CA LEU A 216 11.60 -5.99 -19.81
C LEU A 216 12.83 -6.87 -20.11
N PHE A 217 12.82 -8.07 -19.56
CA PHE A 217 13.86 -9.07 -19.78
C PHE A 217 13.26 -10.32 -20.45
N GLU A 218 13.81 -10.71 -21.58
CA GLU A 218 13.51 -11.99 -22.20
C GLU A 218 14.03 -13.14 -21.32
N LYS A 219 13.56 -14.36 -21.60
CA LYS A 219 13.86 -15.55 -20.78
C LYS A 219 15.36 -15.75 -20.56
N GLU A 220 16.13 -15.66 -21.62
CA GLU A 220 17.58 -15.86 -21.61
C GLU A 220 18.26 -14.83 -20.71
N GLN A 221 17.90 -13.55 -20.83
CA GLN A 221 18.44 -12.46 -20.01
C GLN A 221 18.11 -12.63 -18.53
N PHE A 222 16.87 -13.01 -18.23
CA PHE A 222 16.45 -13.27 -16.85
C PHE A 222 17.20 -14.46 -16.24
N CYS A 223 17.36 -15.54 -16.99
CA CYS A 223 18.14 -16.71 -16.57
C CYS A 223 19.61 -16.36 -16.28
N GLU A 224 20.24 -15.53 -17.12
CA GLU A 224 21.59 -15.03 -16.87
C GLU A 224 21.70 -14.21 -15.58
N MET A 225 20.67 -13.37 -15.26
CA MET A 225 20.62 -12.64 -14.00
C MET A 225 20.51 -13.58 -12.81
N VAL A 226 19.70 -14.64 -12.91
CA VAL A 226 19.57 -15.68 -11.87
C VAL A 226 20.91 -16.36 -11.63
N ASP A 227 21.65 -16.76 -12.70
CA ASP A 227 22.95 -17.39 -12.55
C ASP A 227 24.00 -16.48 -11.90
N LYS A 228 24.01 -15.18 -12.25
CA LYS A 228 24.84 -14.17 -11.57
C LYS A 228 24.48 -14.04 -10.09
N ALA A 229 23.20 -14.00 -9.76
CA ALA A 229 22.73 -13.95 -8.37
C ALA A 229 23.16 -15.19 -7.58
N LYS A 230 23.06 -16.39 -8.17
CA LYS A 230 23.58 -17.65 -7.58
C LYS A 230 25.09 -17.63 -7.37
N HIS A 231 25.85 -16.95 -8.23
CA HIS A 231 27.27 -16.74 -8.01
C HIS A 231 27.51 -15.95 -6.73
N TYR A 232 26.86 -14.80 -6.51
CA TYR A 232 26.98 -14.00 -5.29
C TYR A 232 26.54 -14.75 -4.04
N ILE A 233 25.56 -15.64 -4.14
CA ILE A 233 25.17 -16.53 -3.03
C ILE A 233 26.30 -17.50 -2.68
N ARG A 234 26.95 -18.11 -3.66
CA ARG A 234 28.09 -19.03 -3.45
C ARG A 234 29.32 -18.36 -2.88
N GLU A 235 29.59 -17.12 -3.30
CA GLU A 235 30.69 -16.30 -2.76
C GLU A 235 30.41 -15.80 -1.34
N GLY A 236 29.16 -15.92 -0.84
CA GLY A 236 28.76 -15.55 0.50
C GLY A 236 28.39 -14.07 0.68
N ASP A 237 28.16 -13.33 -0.42
CA ASP A 237 27.70 -11.94 -0.37
C ASP A 237 26.28 -11.82 0.18
N ILE A 238 25.41 -12.77 -0.20
CA ILE A 238 23.99 -12.82 0.15
C ILE A 238 23.55 -14.28 0.37
N PHE A 239 22.45 -14.47 1.09
CA PHE A 239 21.78 -15.77 1.22
C PHE A 239 20.62 -15.94 0.23
N GLN A 240 19.93 -14.85 -0.04
CA GLN A 240 18.77 -14.77 -0.93
C GLN A 240 18.69 -13.40 -1.56
N ILE A 241 18.15 -13.34 -2.78
CA ILE A 241 17.83 -12.10 -3.50
C ILE A 241 16.54 -12.28 -4.28
N VAL A 242 15.73 -11.22 -4.39
CA VAL A 242 14.52 -11.23 -5.21
C VAL A 242 14.77 -10.48 -6.51
N LEU A 243 14.78 -11.19 -7.63
CA LEU A 243 14.86 -10.61 -8.96
C LEU A 243 13.47 -10.46 -9.55
N SER A 244 13.25 -9.39 -10.33
CA SER A 244 11.93 -9.08 -10.88
C SER A 244 11.97 -8.84 -12.38
N ASN A 245 10.81 -9.06 -13.03
CA ASN A 245 10.59 -8.72 -14.42
C ASN A 245 9.35 -7.84 -14.58
N ARG A 246 9.42 -6.83 -15.43
CA ARG A 246 8.33 -5.90 -15.71
C ARG A 246 7.70 -6.23 -17.05
N LEU A 247 6.40 -6.40 -17.07
CA LEU A 247 5.59 -6.55 -18.27
C LEU A 247 4.95 -5.22 -18.59
N ALA A 248 4.97 -4.79 -19.83
CA ALA A 248 4.39 -3.53 -20.28
C ALA A 248 3.63 -3.68 -21.59
N ALA A 249 2.56 -2.89 -21.75
CA ALA A 249 1.82 -2.80 -23.00
C ALA A 249 1.27 -1.37 -23.20
N PRO A 250 1.11 -0.89 -24.44
CA PRO A 250 0.33 0.31 -24.73
C PRO A 250 -1.10 0.14 -24.20
N PHE A 251 -1.66 1.20 -23.59
CA PHE A 251 -2.95 1.11 -22.91
C PHE A 251 -3.72 2.42 -22.97
N GLU A 252 -5.04 2.33 -23.21
CA GLU A 252 -5.98 3.44 -23.18
C GLU A 252 -7.11 3.13 -22.19
N GLY A 253 -7.80 4.18 -21.70
CA GLY A 253 -8.90 4.07 -20.76
C GLY A 253 -8.46 4.04 -19.30
N SER A 254 -9.37 3.65 -18.40
CA SER A 254 -9.21 3.65 -16.95
C SER A 254 -8.94 2.25 -16.39
N LEU A 255 -8.21 2.17 -15.31
CA LEU A 255 -8.00 0.93 -14.54
C LEU A 255 -9.13 0.62 -13.55
N LEU A 256 -10.18 1.46 -13.44
CA LEU A 256 -11.26 1.22 -12.48
C LEU A 256 -11.97 -0.12 -12.72
N ASN A 257 -12.23 -0.50 -13.98
CA ASN A 257 -12.82 -1.80 -14.28
C ASN A 257 -11.84 -2.96 -14.01
N THR A 258 -10.55 -2.76 -14.29
CA THR A 258 -9.51 -3.72 -13.90
C THR A 258 -9.50 -3.95 -12.38
N TYR A 259 -9.63 -2.88 -11.58
CA TYR A 259 -9.78 -2.98 -10.14
C TYR A 259 -11.03 -3.76 -9.72
N ARG A 260 -12.18 -3.51 -10.36
CA ARG A 260 -13.43 -4.24 -10.10
C ARG A 260 -13.26 -5.75 -10.34
N ILE A 261 -12.57 -6.14 -11.40
CA ILE A 261 -12.25 -7.55 -11.69
C ILE A 261 -11.27 -8.10 -10.66
N LEU A 262 -10.19 -7.38 -10.31
CA LEU A 262 -9.23 -7.82 -9.29
C LEU A 262 -9.91 -8.18 -7.97
N ARG A 263 -10.92 -7.41 -7.54
CA ARG A 263 -11.71 -7.70 -6.34
C ARG A 263 -12.38 -9.07 -6.36
N THR A 264 -12.70 -9.58 -7.52
CA THR A 264 -13.42 -10.86 -7.69
C THR A 264 -12.48 -12.05 -7.88
N ILE A 265 -11.37 -11.86 -8.61
CA ILE A 265 -10.47 -12.96 -8.96
C ILE A 265 -9.29 -13.10 -8.01
N ASN A 266 -8.92 -12.03 -7.30
CA ASN A 266 -7.79 -12.03 -6.39
C ASN A 266 -8.07 -11.22 -5.10
N PRO A 267 -9.13 -11.55 -4.33
CA PRO A 267 -9.43 -10.84 -3.10
C PRO A 267 -8.25 -10.96 -2.12
N SER A 268 -7.82 -9.82 -1.56
CA SER A 268 -6.61 -9.69 -0.74
C SER A 268 -6.85 -8.81 0.48
N PRO A 269 -6.02 -8.91 1.54
CA PRO A 269 -6.12 -8.04 2.71
C PRO A 269 -6.03 -6.55 2.39
N TYR A 270 -5.27 -6.18 1.38
CA TYR A 270 -5.16 -4.81 0.89
C TYR A 270 -5.61 -4.73 -0.55
N MET A 271 -6.79 -4.17 -0.74
CA MET A 271 -7.33 -3.83 -2.05
C MET A 271 -7.30 -2.33 -2.19
N PHE A 272 -6.76 -1.82 -3.28
CA PHE A 272 -6.64 -0.38 -3.48
C PHE A 272 -6.75 0.03 -4.94
N TYR A 273 -7.32 1.20 -5.11
CA TYR A 273 -7.34 1.94 -6.35
C TYR A 273 -7.03 3.41 -6.04
N PHE A 274 -6.16 4.02 -6.81
CA PHE A 274 -6.02 5.47 -6.80
C PHE A 274 -5.66 6.03 -8.18
N SER A 275 -6.06 7.27 -8.40
CA SER A 275 -5.73 8.05 -9.58
C SER A 275 -5.17 9.40 -9.15
N GLY A 276 -4.07 9.80 -9.76
CA GLY A 276 -3.39 11.08 -9.58
C GLY A 276 -3.24 11.81 -10.91
N THR A 277 -2.32 12.78 -10.95
CA THR A 277 -2.07 13.61 -12.14
C THR A 277 -1.61 12.78 -13.34
N ASP A 278 -0.64 11.89 -13.16
CA ASP A 278 0.03 11.15 -14.23
C ASP A 278 0.07 9.63 -14.02
N VAL A 279 -0.53 9.15 -12.93
CA VAL A 279 -0.51 7.74 -12.56
C VAL A 279 -1.91 7.27 -12.14
N GLU A 280 -2.24 6.03 -12.50
CA GLU A 280 -3.42 5.30 -12.03
C GLU A 280 -2.96 3.92 -11.58
N VAL A 281 -3.39 3.49 -10.38
CA VAL A 281 -2.95 2.22 -9.78
C VAL A 281 -4.15 1.43 -9.30
N ALA A 282 -4.16 0.14 -9.58
CA ALA A 282 -5.10 -0.85 -9.06
C ALA A 282 -4.32 -2.02 -8.50
N GLY A 283 -4.66 -2.48 -7.30
CA GLY A 283 -3.89 -3.55 -6.67
C GLY A 283 -4.65 -4.40 -5.67
N ALA A 284 -4.08 -5.56 -5.42
CA ALA A 284 -4.58 -6.60 -4.52
C ALA A 284 -3.40 -7.22 -3.76
N SER A 285 -2.81 -6.46 -2.82
CA SER A 285 -1.64 -6.91 -2.08
C SER A 285 -2.02 -7.85 -0.93
N PRO A 286 -1.36 -8.98 -0.82
CA PRO A 286 -1.59 -9.90 0.30
C PRO A 286 -0.78 -9.54 1.55
N GLU A 287 0.17 -8.61 1.48
CA GLU A 287 1.21 -8.46 2.48
C GLU A 287 1.32 -7.04 3.02
N THR A 288 1.25 -6.92 4.36
CA THR A 288 1.53 -5.67 5.07
C THR A 288 3.01 -5.33 4.98
N LEU A 289 3.37 -4.07 4.68
CA LEU A 289 4.72 -3.60 4.90
C LEU A 289 4.94 -3.33 6.39
N VAL A 290 4.27 -2.33 6.91
CA VAL A 290 4.28 -1.96 8.33
C VAL A 290 2.99 -1.23 8.70
N LYS A 291 2.47 -1.56 9.88
CA LYS A 291 1.34 -0.87 10.50
C LYS A 291 1.80 -0.22 11.79
N LEU A 292 1.39 1.03 12.01
CA LEU A 292 1.58 1.77 13.25
C LEU A 292 0.22 2.18 13.80
N GLU A 293 -0.14 1.65 14.96
CA GLU A 293 -1.40 1.97 15.59
C GLU A 293 -1.23 2.22 17.08
N ASN A 294 -1.57 3.43 17.54
CA ASN A 294 -1.46 3.83 18.95
C ASN A 294 -0.05 3.64 19.53
N GLY A 295 0.98 3.92 18.74
CA GLY A 295 2.38 3.78 19.14
C GLY A 295 2.93 2.35 19.10
N VAL A 296 2.16 1.39 18.55
CA VAL A 296 2.58 0.00 18.38
C VAL A 296 2.80 -0.30 16.90
N LEU A 297 3.99 -0.75 16.57
CA LEU A 297 4.39 -1.21 15.25
C LEU A 297 4.04 -2.69 15.09
N HIS A 298 3.56 -3.06 13.90
CA HIS A 298 3.36 -4.46 13.51
C HIS A 298 3.88 -4.71 12.09
N THR A 299 4.47 -5.89 11.90
CA THR A 299 4.73 -6.47 10.58
C THR A 299 4.29 -7.93 10.62
N PHE A 300 3.87 -8.45 9.44
CA PHE A 300 3.22 -9.76 9.34
C PHE A 300 3.94 -10.62 8.28
N PRO A 301 5.13 -11.17 8.59
CA PRO A 301 5.85 -12.03 7.67
C PRO A 301 4.99 -13.23 7.25
N LEU A 302 4.89 -13.45 5.93
CA LEU A 302 4.21 -14.58 5.32
C LEU A 302 5.20 -15.35 4.45
N ALA A 303 5.26 -16.66 4.58
CA ALA A 303 6.05 -17.54 3.72
C ALA A 303 5.40 -18.91 3.60
N GLY A 304 5.91 -19.71 2.68
CA GLY A 304 5.33 -21.02 2.38
C GLY A 304 3.94 -20.93 1.78
N THR A 305 3.63 -21.77 0.82
CA THR A 305 2.31 -21.76 0.16
C THR A 305 1.84 -23.17 -0.08
N ARG A 306 0.57 -23.46 0.27
CA ARG A 306 -0.17 -24.63 -0.18
C ARG A 306 -1.54 -24.21 -0.69
N PRO A 307 -2.10 -24.92 -1.67
CA PRO A 307 -3.48 -24.68 -2.10
C PRO A 307 -4.44 -25.02 -0.95
N ARG A 308 -5.67 -24.49 -1.03
CA ARG A 308 -6.76 -24.91 -0.14
C ARG A 308 -7.23 -26.32 -0.50
N GLY A 309 -7.51 -27.13 0.51
CA GLY A 309 -8.13 -28.43 0.35
C GLY A 309 -9.58 -28.34 -0.14
N ARG A 310 -10.05 -29.35 -0.86
CA ARG A 310 -11.46 -29.46 -1.29
C ARG A 310 -12.40 -29.84 -0.13
N THR A 311 -11.84 -30.40 0.93
CA THR A 311 -12.53 -30.78 2.17
C THR A 311 -11.73 -30.31 3.37
N ASP A 312 -12.36 -30.20 4.54
CA ASP A 312 -11.68 -29.84 5.80
C ASP A 312 -10.58 -30.84 6.20
N ALA A 313 -10.71 -32.11 5.80
CA ALA A 313 -9.70 -33.14 6.06
C ALA A 313 -8.47 -32.93 5.19
N GLU A 314 -8.68 -32.64 3.90
CA GLU A 314 -7.61 -32.34 2.94
C GLU A 314 -6.90 -31.01 3.32
N ASP A 315 -7.66 -29.98 3.73
CA ASP A 315 -7.12 -28.69 4.18
C ASP A 315 -6.19 -28.89 5.39
N ARG A 316 -6.60 -29.71 6.37
CA ARG A 316 -5.77 -30.04 7.55
C ARG A 316 -4.54 -30.89 7.20
N ALA A 317 -4.63 -31.75 6.19
CA ALA A 317 -3.48 -32.53 5.74
C ALA A 317 -2.43 -31.63 5.07
N LEU A 318 -2.85 -30.70 4.22
CA LEU A 318 -1.98 -29.70 3.59
C LEU A 318 -1.35 -28.75 4.60
N GLU A 319 -2.10 -28.34 5.63
CA GLU A 319 -1.57 -27.57 6.75
C GLU A 319 -0.46 -28.33 7.50
N ALA A 320 -0.71 -29.59 7.85
CA ALA A 320 0.28 -30.42 8.54
C ALA A 320 1.54 -30.63 7.67
N GLU A 321 1.38 -30.83 6.37
CA GLU A 321 2.48 -30.93 5.42
C GLU A 321 3.30 -29.64 5.39
N LEU A 322 2.64 -28.46 5.27
CA LEU A 322 3.30 -27.16 5.24
C LEU A 322 4.10 -26.88 6.51
N LEU A 323 3.52 -27.17 7.68
CA LEU A 323 4.19 -27.00 8.97
C LEU A 323 5.30 -28.04 9.24
N ALA A 324 5.37 -29.12 8.47
CA ALA A 324 6.45 -30.11 8.54
C ALA A 324 7.58 -29.82 7.52
N ASP A 325 7.37 -28.91 6.58
CA ASP A 325 8.33 -28.57 5.53
C ASP A 325 9.48 -27.71 6.11
N LYS A 326 10.65 -28.36 6.29
CA LYS A 326 11.82 -27.71 6.89
C LYS A 326 12.36 -26.52 6.07
N LYS A 327 12.22 -26.57 4.74
CA LYS A 327 12.68 -25.48 3.87
C LYS A 327 11.79 -24.25 4.05
N GLU A 328 10.46 -24.45 3.98
CA GLU A 328 9.48 -23.37 4.17
C GLU A 328 9.60 -22.73 5.57
N LEU A 329 9.79 -23.56 6.61
CA LEU A 329 10.01 -23.07 7.98
C LEU A 329 11.32 -22.28 8.11
N ALA A 330 12.41 -22.71 7.46
CA ALA A 330 13.69 -22.00 7.51
C ALA A 330 13.59 -20.63 6.82
N GLU A 331 12.94 -20.56 5.65
CA GLU A 331 12.65 -19.32 4.94
C GLU A 331 11.79 -18.39 5.79
N HIS A 332 10.70 -18.92 6.36
CA HIS A 332 9.83 -18.14 7.23
C HIS A 332 10.56 -17.56 8.45
N ASN A 333 11.41 -18.37 9.11
CA ASN A 333 12.22 -17.91 10.24
C ASN A 333 13.14 -16.75 9.85
N MET A 334 13.75 -16.82 8.66
CA MET A 334 14.59 -15.73 8.14
C MET A 334 13.77 -14.44 7.97
N LEU A 335 12.54 -14.52 7.42
CA LEU A 335 11.66 -13.36 7.26
C LEU A 335 11.19 -12.79 8.61
N VAL A 336 10.91 -13.64 9.59
CA VAL A 336 10.58 -13.18 10.97
C VAL A 336 11.75 -12.45 11.59
N ASP A 337 12.97 -12.97 11.46
CA ASP A 337 14.17 -12.32 11.99
C ASP A 337 14.46 -10.99 11.27
N LEU A 338 14.23 -10.93 9.98
CA LEU A 338 14.34 -9.69 9.20
C LEU A 338 13.32 -8.65 9.68
N GLY A 339 12.06 -9.04 9.88
CA GLY A 339 11.02 -8.17 10.42
C GLY A 339 11.34 -7.68 11.85
N ARG A 340 11.87 -8.56 12.72
CA ARG A 340 12.35 -8.17 14.05
C ARG A 340 13.49 -7.14 13.98
N ASN A 341 14.43 -7.34 13.07
CA ASN A 341 15.55 -6.44 12.86
C ASN A 341 15.06 -5.07 12.33
N ASP A 342 14.16 -5.07 11.37
CA ASP A 342 13.65 -3.84 10.74
C ASP A 342 12.91 -2.95 11.74
N ILE A 343 11.87 -3.48 12.43
CA ILE A 343 11.16 -2.67 13.44
C ILE A 343 12.00 -2.44 14.70
N GLY A 344 13.00 -3.27 14.96
CA GLY A 344 13.92 -3.11 16.09
C GLY A 344 14.73 -1.82 16.03
N LYS A 345 15.04 -1.32 14.83
CA LYS A 345 15.76 -0.05 14.61
C LYS A 345 15.05 1.16 15.23
N ILE A 346 13.71 1.11 15.30
CA ILE A 346 12.85 2.21 15.71
C ILE A 346 12.00 1.91 16.96
N SER A 347 12.04 0.68 17.46
CA SER A 347 11.30 0.29 18.65
C SER A 347 12.04 0.62 19.94
N LYS A 348 11.31 0.79 21.03
CA LYS A 348 11.86 0.86 22.38
C LYS A 348 12.60 -0.44 22.68
N PHE A 349 13.75 -0.33 23.34
CA PHE A 349 14.56 -1.50 23.71
C PHE A 349 13.75 -2.51 24.54
N GLY A 350 13.85 -3.77 24.18
CA GLY A 350 13.15 -4.87 24.86
C GLY A 350 11.67 -5.04 24.56
N THR A 351 11.10 -4.23 23.65
CA THR A 351 9.65 -4.32 23.29
C THR A 351 9.36 -5.12 22.03
N VAL A 352 10.40 -5.49 21.25
CA VAL A 352 10.21 -6.30 20.05
C VAL A 352 9.88 -7.74 20.43
N GLN A 353 8.73 -8.22 19.99
CA GLN A 353 8.19 -9.53 20.32
C GLN A 353 7.56 -10.20 19.10
N VAL A 354 7.60 -11.53 19.05
CA VAL A 354 6.82 -12.33 18.10
C VAL A 354 5.55 -12.77 18.84
N GLU A 355 4.42 -12.10 18.56
CA GLU A 355 3.13 -12.38 19.23
C GLU A 355 2.50 -13.68 18.74
N LYS A 356 2.61 -13.93 17.44
CA LYS A 356 2.18 -15.17 16.78
C LYS A 356 3.34 -15.71 15.99
N PHE A 357 3.57 -16.99 16.07
CA PHE A 357 4.66 -17.66 15.41
C PHE A 357 4.20 -18.96 14.75
N HIS A 358 4.50 -19.11 13.46
CA HIS A 358 4.13 -20.27 12.65
C HIS A 358 2.61 -20.57 12.65
N THR A 359 1.76 -19.55 12.57
CA THR A 359 0.32 -19.74 12.42
C THR A 359 -0.04 -19.98 10.96
N ILE A 360 -1.08 -20.76 10.69
CA ILE A 360 -1.59 -20.91 9.32
C ILE A 360 -2.62 -19.82 9.03
N GLU A 361 -2.27 -18.97 8.09
CA GLU A 361 -3.17 -17.94 7.55
C GLU A 361 -3.86 -18.49 6.29
N ARG A 362 -5.20 -18.59 6.34
CA ARG A 362 -6.01 -19.15 5.25
C ARG A 362 -6.62 -18.04 4.43
N PHE A 363 -6.30 -18.06 3.13
CA PHE A 363 -6.92 -17.18 2.13
C PHE A 363 -7.92 -17.99 1.28
N SER A 364 -8.55 -17.34 0.30
CA SER A 364 -9.59 -17.98 -0.53
C SER A 364 -9.10 -19.21 -1.30
N HIS A 365 -7.85 -19.17 -1.81
CA HIS A 365 -7.31 -20.23 -2.69
C HIS A 365 -6.02 -20.87 -2.16
N VAL A 366 -5.37 -20.25 -1.20
CA VAL A 366 -4.10 -20.71 -0.66
C VAL A 366 -4.06 -20.54 0.86
N MET A 367 -3.11 -21.24 1.50
CA MET A 367 -2.72 -21.00 2.90
C MET A 367 -1.22 -20.72 2.97
N HIS A 368 -0.82 -19.92 3.94
CA HIS A 368 0.57 -19.56 4.22
C HIS A 368 0.93 -19.77 5.68
N ILE A 369 2.22 -19.91 5.96
CA ILE A 369 2.74 -19.76 7.32
C ILE A 369 2.84 -18.27 7.61
N GLY A 370 2.20 -17.82 8.67
CA GLY A 370 2.21 -16.42 9.11
C GLY A 370 2.79 -16.26 10.50
N SER A 371 3.40 -15.13 10.74
CA SER A 371 3.83 -14.67 12.06
C SER A 371 3.50 -13.20 12.25
N THR A 372 3.38 -12.76 13.50
CA THR A 372 3.16 -11.35 13.85
C THR A 372 4.33 -10.88 14.69
N VAL A 373 5.05 -9.89 14.21
CA VAL A 373 6.11 -9.22 14.95
C VAL A 373 5.62 -7.84 15.36
N ARG A 374 5.74 -7.50 16.64
CA ARG A 374 5.36 -6.20 17.18
C ARG A 374 6.54 -5.50 17.87
N GLY A 375 6.43 -4.17 18.00
CA GLY A 375 7.32 -3.35 18.81
C GLY A 375 6.65 -2.05 19.22
N GLU A 376 7.01 -1.47 20.36
CA GLU A 376 6.56 -0.12 20.71
C GLU A 376 7.52 0.90 20.10
N ILE A 377 6.97 1.85 19.32
CA ILE A 377 7.77 2.89 18.68
C ILE A 377 8.44 3.79 19.74
N ARG A 378 9.68 4.21 19.51
CA ARG A 378 10.35 5.19 20.37
C ARG A 378 9.68 6.55 20.25
N ALA A 379 9.77 7.36 21.31
CA ALA A 379 9.15 8.70 21.35
C ALA A 379 9.78 9.71 20.36
N ASP A 380 10.99 9.45 19.90
CA ASP A 380 11.71 10.25 18.91
C ASP A 380 11.49 9.78 17.46
N LYS A 381 10.60 8.81 17.24
CA LYS A 381 10.32 8.18 15.96
C LYS A 381 8.84 8.31 15.58
N ASP A 382 8.57 8.29 14.28
CA ASP A 382 7.24 8.43 13.71
C ASP A 382 6.94 7.42 12.59
N ALA A 383 5.81 7.60 11.90
CA ALA A 383 5.37 6.76 10.80
C ALA A 383 6.36 6.76 9.61
N LEU A 384 7.00 7.90 9.33
CA LEU A 384 7.98 8.02 8.25
C LEU A 384 9.26 7.25 8.59
N ASP A 385 9.74 7.33 9.84
CA ASP A 385 10.85 6.49 10.31
C ASP A 385 10.51 5.00 10.19
N ALA A 386 9.24 4.62 10.39
CA ALA A 386 8.80 3.23 10.24
C ALA A 386 8.87 2.76 8.79
N ILE A 387 8.44 3.58 7.83
CA ILE A 387 8.60 3.29 6.41
C ILE A 387 10.08 3.15 6.05
N GLU A 388 10.92 4.11 6.43
CA GLU A 388 12.36 4.12 6.15
C GLU A 388 13.11 2.92 6.75
N ALA A 389 12.70 2.45 7.93
CA ALA A 389 13.32 1.31 8.58
C ALA A 389 13.00 -0.03 7.91
N VAL A 390 11.79 -0.17 7.33
CA VAL A 390 11.27 -1.44 6.82
C VAL A 390 11.39 -1.53 5.31
N LEU A 391 11.26 -0.42 4.58
CA LEU A 391 11.32 -0.40 3.11
C LEU A 391 12.76 -0.62 2.58
N PRO A 392 12.93 -1.44 1.52
CA PRO A 392 11.96 -2.38 0.98
C PRO A 392 11.79 -3.60 1.88
N ALA A 393 10.65 -4.27 1.73
CA ALA A 393 10.40 -5.52 2.43
C ALA A 393 11.44 -6.59 2.09
N GLY A 394 11.73 -7.50 3.05
CA GLY A 394 12.66 -8.60 2.84
C GLY A 394 12.22 -9.54 1.72
N THR A 395 10.92 -9.75 1.59
CA THR A 395 10.28 -10.54 0.52
C THR A 395 10.42 -9.92 -0.87
N LEU A 396 10.89 -8.68 -0.98
CA LEU A 396 11.13 -7.95 -2.24
C LEU A 396 12.60 -7.54 -2.46
N SER A 397 13.48 -7.82 -1.49
CA SER A 397 14.89 -7.47 -1.54
C SER A 397 15.79 -8.71 -1.37
N GLY A 398 16.04 -9.12 -0.18
CA GLY A 398 16.87 -10.29 0.14
C GLY A 398 17.60 -10.14 1.48
N ALA A 399 18.55 -11.03 1.71
CA ALA A 399 19.31 -11.08 2.96
C ALA A 399 20.80 -11.32 2.67
N PRO A 400 21.73 -10.51 3.23
CA PRO A 400 21.52 -9.23 3.93
C PRO A 400 20.91 -8.13 3.04
N LYS A 401 19.94 -7.37 3.60
CA LYS A 401 19.07 -6.46 2.84
C LYS A 401 19.83 -5.47 1.95
N LEU A 402 20.76 -4.71 2.51
CA LEU A 402 21.44 -3.63 1.78
C LEU A 402 22.29 -4.19 0.62
N ARG A 403 23.02 -5.29 0.85
CA ARG A 403 23.79 -5.93 -0.21
C ARG A 403 22.90 -6.50 -1.32
N ALA A 404 21.79 -7.12 -0.96
CA ALA A 404 20.81 -7.59 -1.93
C ALA A 404 20.25 -6.43 -2.77
N CYS A 405 19.93 -5.29 -2.16
CA CYS A 405 19.42 -4.10 -2.88
C CYS A 405 20.47 -3.54 -3.87
N GLN A 406 21.77 -3.49 -3.49
CA GLN A 406 22.84 -3.10 -4.40
C GLN A 406 22.90 -4.03 -5.62
N LEU A 407 22.89 -5.34 -5.38
CA LEU A 407 22.93 -6.34 -6.45
C LEU A 407 21.67 -6.29 -7.34
N ILE A 408 20.50 -6.01 -6.78
CA ILE A 408 19.27 -5.79 -7.56
C ILE A 408 19.48 -4.62 -8.55
N GLY A 409 20.01 -3.50 -8.07
CA GLY A 409 20.32 -2.36 -8.93
C GLY A 409 21.30 -2.73 -10.05
N GLU A 410 22.38 -3.45 -9.72
CA GLU A 410 23.39 -3.89 -10.70
C GLU A 410 22.83 -4.88 -11.73
N LEU A 411 22.00 -5.84 -11.29
CA LEU A 411 21.50 -6.92 -12.16
C LEU A 411 20.30 -6.50 -13.01
N GLU A 412 19.34 -5.77 -12.43
CA GLU A 412 18.15 -5.31 -13.15
C GLU A 412 18.42 -4.04 -13.96
N ASN A 413 19.37 -3.21 -13.57
CA ASN A 413 19.70 -1.92 -14.20
C ASN A 413 18.45 -1.11 -14.61
N ASN A 414 17.42 -1.12 -13.77
CA ASN A 414 16.15 -0.47 -14.04
C ASN A 414 15.46 -0.10 -12.73
N LYS A 415 15.00 1.16 -12.59
CA LYS A 415 14.17 1.57 -11.45
C LYS A 415 12.92 0.69 -11.34
N ARG A 416 12.65 0.22 -10.14
CA ARG A 416 11.44 -0.59 -9.85
C ARG A 416 10.19 0.27 -9.76
N GLY A 417 10.32 1.54 -9.37
CA GLY A 417 9.23 2.45 -9.19
C GLY A 417 8.27 1.99 -8.10
N ILE A 418 6.98 1.92 -8.41
CA ILE A 418 5.93 1.55 -7.44
C ILE A 418 6.09 0.11 -6.95
N TYR A 419 6.48 -0.82 -7.81
CA TYR A 419 6.64 -2.23 -7.47
C TYR A 419 7.70 -2.46 -6.39
N GLY A 420 7.33 -3.15 -5.33
CA GLY A 420 8.20 -3.42 -4.18
C GLY A 420 8.37 -2.22 -3.23
N GLY A 421 7.72 -1.11 -3.53
CA GLY A 421 7.52 0.02 -2.64
C GLY A 421 6.39 -0.23 -1.65
N THR A 422 5.78 0.83 -1.14
CA THR A 422 4.65 0.74 -0.21
C THR A 422 3.50 1.63 -0.61
N ILE A 423 2.27 1.16 -0.40
CA ILE A 423 1.02 1.87 -0.66
C ILE A 423 0.17 1.85 0.60
N GLY A 424 -0.47 2.96 0.93
CA GLY A 424 -1.36 3.05 2.06
C GLY A 424 -1.61 4.48 2.52
N TYR A 425 -1.76 4.66 3.82
CA TYR A 425 -2.01 5.98 4.40
C TYR A 425 -1.19 6.25 5.65
N ILE A 426 -0.92 7.54 5.90
CA ILE A 426 -0.44 8.09 7.17
C ILE A 426 -1.51 9.05 7.67
N ASP A 427 -2.15 8.72 8.81
CA ASP A 427 -3.26 9.48 9.39
C ASP A 427 -2.76 10.70 10.17
N PHE A 428 -3.58 11.76 10.26
CA PHE A 428 -3.29 12.96 11.04
C PHE A 428 -3.12 12.72 12.54
N THR A 429 -3.53 11.55 13.04
CA THR A 429 -3.29 11.12 14.43
C THR A 429 -1.92 10.50 14.65
N GLY A 430 -1.14 10.30 13.57
CA GLY A 430 0.16 9.61 13.57
C GLY A 430 0.06 8.09 13.38
N ASN A 431 -1.14 7.53 13.21
CA ASN A 431 -1.32 6.14 12.82
C ASN A 431 -0.99 5.94 11.34
N MET A 432 -0.66 4.72 10.97
CA MET A 432 -0.30 4.37 9.59
C MET A 432 -0.70 2.93 9.31
N ASP A 433 -1.17 2.67 8.08
CA ASP A 433 -1.36 1.31 7.59
C ASP A 433 -0.92 1.23 6.12
N THR A 434 0.05 0.36 5.84
CA THR A 434 0.70 0.28 4.53
C THR A 434 0.96 -1.16 4.13
N CYS A 435 0.76 -1.45 2.85
CA CYS A 435 1.08 -2.75 2.25
C CYS A 435 2.30 -2.66 1.33
N ILE A 436 2.89 -3.80 1.03
CA ILE A 436 3.90 -3.94 0.00
C ILE A 436 3.22 -3.78 -1.36
N ALA A 437 3.78 -2.95 -2.25
CA ALA A 437 3.23 -2.71 -3.58
C ALA A 437 3.55 -3.89 -4.52
N ILE A 438 2.82 -4.98 -4.37
CA ILE A 438 2.85 -6.19 -5.21
C ILE A 438 1.45 -6.55 -5.69
N ARG A 439 1.34 -7.39 -6.71
CA ARG A 439 0.05 -7.73 -7.33
C ARG A 439 -0.69 -6.49 -7.78
N ILE A 440 0.04 -5.55 -8.37
CA ILE A 440 -0.44 -4.27 -8.84
C ILE A 440 -0.45 -4.19 -10.36
N VAL A 441 -1.41 -3.42 -10.85
CA VAL A 441 -1.48 -2.93 -12.22
C VAL A 441 -1.40 -1.42 -12.14
N TYR A 442 -0.49 -0.82 -12.86
CA TYR A 442 -0.33 0.63 -12.83
C TYR A 442 -0.14 1.20 -14.24
N LYS A 443 -0.70 2.38 -14.45
CA LYS A 443 -0.76 3.06 -15.74
C LYS A 443 -0.01 4.38 -15.65
N LYS A 444 0.85 4.61 -16.62
CA LYS A 444 1.56 5.87 -16.84
C LYS A 444 2.02 5.99 -18.29
N ASN A 445 2.19 7.20 -18.81
CA ASN A 445 2.75 7.48 -20.15
C ASN A 445 2.05 6.70 -21.29
N GLY A 446 0.72 6.47 -21.19
CA GLY A 446 -0.03 5.70 -22.21
C GLY A 446 0.30 4.20 -22.23
N LYS A 447 0.92 3.69 -21.17
CA LYS A 447 1.25 2.27 -20.99
C LYS A 447 0.65 1.75 -19.69
N VAL A 448 0.41 0.45 -19.66
CA VAL A 448 0.11 -0.30 -18.43
C VAL A 448 1.28 -1.21 -18.10
N PHE A 449 1.52 -1.38 -16.81
CA PHE A 449 2.62 -2.16 -16.27
C PHE A 449 2.13 -3.18 -15.24
N VAL A 450 2.75 -4.35 -15.27
CA VAL A 450 2.67 -5.37 -14.24
C VAL A 450 4.09 -5.83 -13.95
N ARG A 451 4.52 -5.83 -12.69
CA ARG A 451 5.85 -6.32 -12.29
C ARG A 451 5.70 -7.40 -11.23
N SER A 452 6.55 -8.42 -11.31
CA SER A 452 6.57 -9.53 -10.38
C SER A 452 7.99 -10.07 -10.26
N GLY A 453 8.26 -10.82 -9.18
CA GLY A 453 9.60 -11.32 -8.92
C GLY A 453 9.62 -12.70 -8.30
N ALA A 454 10.78 -13.33 -8.33
CA ALA A 454 11.08 -14.61 -7.72
C ALA A 454 12.25 -14.49 -6.73
N GLY A 455 12.18 -15.25 -5.64
CA GLY A 455 13.24 -15.33 -4.64
C GLY A 455 14.31 -16.34 -5.05
N ILE A 456 15.51 -15.86 -5.32
CA ILE A 456 16.63 -16.67 -5.80
C ILE A 456 17.45 -17.13 -4.60
N VAL A 457 17.65 -18.44 -4.51
CA VAL A 457 18.50 -19.14 -3.53
C VAL A 457 19.51 -20.04 -4.26
N ALA A 458 20.45 -20.67 -3.53
CA ALA A 458 21.49 -21.49 -4.12
C ALA A 458 20.98 -22.60 -5.04
N ASP A 459 19.84 -23.22 -4.70
CA ASP A 459 19.23 -24.33 -5.42
C ASP A 459 18.23 -23.89 -6.51
N SER A 460 18.02 -22.58 -6.71
CA SER A 460 17.12 -22.04 -7.72
C SER A 460 17.50 -22.51 -9.13
N VAL A 461 16.50 -22.86 -9.93
CA VAL A 461 16.64 -23.22 -11.35
C VAL A 461 16.19 -22.02 -12.19
N PRO A 462 17.06 -21.40 -13.01
CA PRO A 462 16.75 -20.15 -13.68
C PRO A 462 15.44 -20.13 -14.47
N GLU A 463 15.16 -21.19 -15.21
CA GLU A 463 13.94 -21.33 -16.01
C GLU A 463 12.69 -21.36 -15.14
N ASN A 464 12.75 -22.04 -13.99
CA ASN A 464 11.63 -22.12 -13.05
C ASN A 464 11.33 -20.78 -12.40
N GLU A 465 12.38 -19.99 -12.07
CA GLU A 465 12.24 -18.66 -11.49
C GLU A 465 11.64 -17.66 -12.49
N PHE A 466 12.01 -17.77 -13.77
CA PHE A 466 11.36 -17.00 -14.84
C PHE A 466 9.86 -17.31 -14.93
N GLU A 467 9.51 -18.61 -14.96
CA GLU A 467 8.10 -19.04 -14.99
C GLU A 467 7.34 -18.62 -13.73
N GLU A 468 7.99 -18.61 -12.57
CA GLU A 468 7.39 -18.10 -11.31
C GLU A 468 7.04 -16.63 -11.42
N CYS A 469 7.93 -15.79 -11.97
CA CYS A 469 7.63 -14.39 -12.24
C CYS A 469 6.39 -14.24 -13.11
N LEU A 470 6.30 -14.97 -14.22
CA LEU A 470 5.15 -14.92 -15.12
C LEU A 470 3.86 -15.42 -14.42
N ASN A 471 3.97 -16.48 -13.63
CA ASN A 471 2.83 -17.02 -12.89
C ASN A 471 2.27 -16.03 -11.88
N LYS A 472 3.13 -15.28 -11.18
CA LYS A 472 2.74 -14.22 -10.23
C LYS A 472 2.07 -13.02 -10.92
N ALA A 473 2.36 -12.77 -12.19
CA ALA A 473 1.72 -11.72 -12.97
C ALA A 473 0.34 -12.10 -13.52
N LYS A 474 0.03 -13.41 -13.64
CA LYS A 474 -1.16 -13.93 -14.34
C LYS A 474 -2.49 -13.32 -13.86
N SER A 475 -2.69 -13.19 -12.55
CA SER A 475 -3.95 -12.63 -12.03
C SER A 475 -4.16 -11.18 -12.45
N SER A 476 -3.08 -10.37 -12.43
CA SER A 476 -3.12 -8.97 -12.85
C SER A 476 -3.37 -8.84 -14.37
N LEU A 477 -2.69 -9.66 -15.18
CA LEU A 477 -2.91 -9.70 -16.62
C LEU A 477 -4.33 -10.18 -16.96
N LYS A 478 -4.81 -11.20 -16.27
CA LYS A 478 -6.19 -11.71 -16.45
C LYS A 478 -7.23 -10.65 -16.11
N ALA A 479 -7.00 -9.85 -15.06
CA ALA A 479 -7.89 -8.73 -14.73
C ALA A 479 -7.93 -7.67 -15.83
N LEU A 480 -6.79 -7.36 -16.45
CA LEU A 480 -6.71 -6.45 -17.60
C LEU A 480 -7.48 -6.98 -18.80
N GLU A 481 -7.34 -8.27 -19.12
CA GLU A 481 -8.05 -8.90 -20.22
C GLU A 481 -9.57 -8.88 -20.00
N LEU A 482 -10.04 -9.37 -18.86
CA LEU A 482 -11.46 -9.46 -18.52
C LEU A 482 -12.12 -8.07 -18.45
N ALA A 483 -11.39 -7.04 -17.99
CA ALA A 483 -11.91 -5.68 -17.89
C ALA A 483 -12.22 -5.04 -19.27
N GLN A 484 -11.63 -5.57 -20.36
CA GLN A 484 -11.91 -5.12 -21.73
C GLN A 484 -13.26 -5.64 -22.24
N GLU A 485 -13.69 -6.80 -21.76
CA GLU A 485 -14.92 -7.48 -22.16
C GLU A 485 -16.15 -6.95 -21.39
N GLU A 486 -15.93 -6.34 -20.22
CA GLU A 486 -16.99 -5.82 -19.36
C GLU A 486 -17.43 -4.42 -19.81
N VAL A 487 -18.63 -4.33 -20.36
CA VAL A 487 -19.31 -3.08 -20.78
C VAL A 487 -20.16 -2.51 -19.65
#